data_5e64e5c2faf3398790daf77e8686bbb1
#
_entry.id   5e64e5c2faf3398790daf77e8686bbb1
#
_cell.length_a   1.000
_cell.length_b   1.000
_cell.length_c   1.000
_cell.angle_alpha   90.00
_cell.angle_beta   90.00
_cell.angle_gamma   90.00
#
_symmetry.space_group_name_H-M   'P 1'
#
loop_
_entity.id
_entity.type
_entity.pdbx_description
1 polymer ?
#
loop_
_entity_poly.entity_id
_entity_poly.type
_entity_poly.pdbx_seq_one_letter_code
_entity_poly.pdbx_strand_id
1 'polypeptide(L)'
;MPNKVDSFGTSYSLNKVNEKNPIVFIHGVGLSKEIWEPQINFFKDYNTLVYDLLGHGKTPLKKTKVNFEDFTKQLVRLIKELNFNKIHLVGFSLGALIARHFASENSDKLSSLIIHSSIYKRTEDQKRVVKNRFEVAKMDKPASKQTALRRWLSEEFSKKNPGIYKKIYSIL
;
A
#
# COMPACT_ATOMS: atom_id res chain seq x y z
N MET A 1 -14.95 -0.66 -6.87
CA MET A 1 -15.57 -0.77 -5.54
C MET A 1 -15.80 0.62 -4.96
N PRO A 2 -16.89 0.89 -4.20
CA PRO A 2 -17.12 2.18 -3.58
C PRO A 2 -16.03 2.50 -2.55
N ASN A 3 -15.66 3.78 -2.47
CA ASN A 3 -14.77 4.28 -1.44
C ASN A 3 -15.56 4.46 -0.13
N LYS A 4 -15.02 3.93 0.97
CA LYS A 4 -15.54 4.07 2.32
C LYS A 4 -14.47 4.68 3.23
N VAL A 5 -14.89 5.13 4.41
CA VAL A 5 -13.98 5.67 5.44
C VAL A 5 -14.35 5.04 6.77
N ASP A 6 -13.35 4.53 7.51
CA ASP A 6 -13.56 4.00 8.85
C ASP A 6 -13.71 5.11 9.89
N SER A 7 -14.05 4.77 11.12
CA SER A 7 -14.23 5.71 12.23
C SER A 7 -12.98 6.52 12.59
N PHE A 8 -11.80 6.13 12.11
CA PHE A 8 -10.52 6.83 12.33
C PHE A 8 -10.04 7.65 11.14
N GLY A 9 -10.79 7.63 10.02
CA GLY A 9 -10.48 8.39 8.81
C GLY A 9 -9.66 7.60 7.78
N THR A 10 -9.53 6.27 7.91
CA THR A 10 -8.88 5.43 6.90
C THR A 10 -9.81 5.23 5.71
N SER A 11 -9.36 5.69 4.54
CA SER A 11 -10.04 5.44 3.27
C SER A 11 -9.79 4.01 2.80
N TYR A 12 -10.84 3.25 2.53
CA TYR A 12 -10.75 1.87 2.09
C TYR A 12 -11.81 1.49 1.05
N SER A 13 -11.61 0.37 0.38
CA SER A 13 -12.61 -0.29 -0.46
C SER A 13 -12.66 -1.77 -0.11
N LEU A 14 -13.86 -2.29 0.05
CA LEU A 14 -14.13 -3.68 0.43
C LEU A 14 -15.05 -4.32 -0.59
N ASN A 15 -14.62 -5.46 -1.14
CA ASN A 15 -15.47 -6.42 -1.83
C ASN A 15 -15.76 -7.57 -0.85
N LYS A 16 -17.00 -7.68 -0.37
CA LYS A 16 -17.45 -8.78 0.49
C LYS A 16 -18.45 -9.62 -0.27
N VAL A 17 -18.07 -10.84 -0.63
CA VAL A 17 -18.88 -11.77 -1.43
C VAL A 17 -19.29 -13.02 -0.66
N ASN A 18 -18.61 -13.32 0.46
CA ASN A 18 -18.89 -14.49 1.31
C ASN A 18 -18.35 -14.27 2.74
N GLU A 19 -18.41 -15.30 3.59
CA GLU A 19 -17.93 -15.24 4.98
C GLU A 19 -16.48 -15.73 5.18
N LYS A 20 -15.72 -15.96 4.08
CA LYS A 20 -14.32 -16.36 4.18
C LYS A 20 -13.41 -15.18 4.54
N ASN A 21 -12.20 -15.48 5.01
CA ASN A 21 -11.21 -14.48 5.35
C ASN A 21 -10.83 -13.62 4.12
N PRO A 22 -10.75 -12.29 4.23
CA PRO A 22 -10.44 -11.43 3.13
C PRO A 22 -8.95 -11.45 2.76
N ILE A 23 -8.66 -11.16 1.49
CA ILE A 23 -7.32 -10.79 1.05
C ILE A 23 -7.17 -9.29 1.25
N VAL A 24 -6.22 -8.90 2.10
CA VAL A 24 -5.93 -7.49 2.41
C VAL A 24 -4.65 -7.08 1.71
N PHE A 25 -4.70 -6.00 0.93
CA PHE A 25 -3.57 -5.50 0.16
C PHE A 25 -3.07 -4.17 0.73
N ILE A 26 -1.75 -4.09 1.01
CA ILE A 26 -1.07 -2.89 1.48
C ILE A 26 -0.14 -2.37 0.37
N HIS A 27 -0.38 -1.13 -0.06
CA HIS A 27 0.39 -0.49 -1.13
C HIS A 27 1.77 0.03 -0.67
N GLY A 28 2.61 0.44 -1.62
CA GLY A 28 3.93 1.01 -1.39
C GLY A 28 3.90 2.52 -1.09
N VAL A 29 5.06 3.07 -0.71
CA VAL A 29 5.23 4.52 -0.46
C VAL A 29 4.88 5.34 -1.71
N GLY A 30 4.18 6.46 -1.51
CA GLY A 30 3.76 7.37 -2.58
C GLY A 30 2.63 6.86 -3.45
N LEU A 31 2.10 5.67 -3.20
CA LEU A 31 0.97 5.08 -3.91
C LEU A 31 -0.34 5.24 -3.11
N SER A 32 -1.43 4.74 -3.67
CA SER A 32 -2.72 4.60 -3.00
C SER A 32 -3.28 3.20 -3.22
N LYS A 33 -4.40 2.89 -2.55
CA LYS A 33 -5.12 1.62 -2.73
C LYS A 33 -5.52 1.33 -4.18
N GLU A 34 -5.62 2.36 -5.02
CA GLU A 34 -6.01 2.25 -6.43
C GLU A 34 -5.01 1.48 -7.29
N ILE A 35 -3.75 1.34 -6.82
CA ILE A 35 -2.73 0.52 -7.51
C ILE A 35 -3.14 -0.96 -7.60
N TRP A 36 -4.00 -1.43 -6.70
CA TRP A 36 -4.44 -2.80 -6.59
C TRP A 36 -5.65 -3.16 -7.49
N GLU A 37 -6.12 -2.22 -8.32
CA GLU A 37 -7.29 -2.45 -9.18
C GLU A 37 -7.17 -3.70 -10.08
N PRO A 38 -6.02 -4.00 -10.73
CA PRO A 38 -5.89 -5.23 -11.51
C PRO A 38 -6.07 -6.50 -10.65
N GLN A 39 -5.50 -6.52 -9.44
CA GLN A 39 -5.62 -7.65 -8.52
C GLN A 39 -7.06 -7.80 -8.00
N ILE A 40 -7.72 -6.68 -7.67
CA ILE A 40 -9.12 -6.70 -7.23
C ILE A 40 -10.02 -7.27 -8.34
N ASN A 41 -9.81 -6.86 -9.58
CA ASN A 41 -10.58 -7.35 -10.71
C ASN A 41 -10.36 -8.85 -10.96
N PHE A 42 -9.13 -9.34 -10.76
CA PHE A 42 -8.81 -10.76 -10.83
C PHE A 42 -9.47 -11.55 -9.69
N PHE A 43 -9.44 -11.02 -8.47
CA PHE A 43 -10.02 -11.65 -7.27
C PHE A 43 -11.47 -11.21 -6.99
N LYS A 44 -12.26 -10.88 -8.02
CA LYS A 44 -13.64 -10.38 -7.88
C LYS A 44 -14.58 -11.32 -7.11
N ASP A 45 -14.32 -12.62 -7.16
CA ASP A 45 -15.11 -13.67 -6.50
C ASP A 45 -14.59 -13.99 -5.06
N TYR A 46 -13.64 -13.20 -4.57
CA TYR A 46 -13.07 -13.30 -3.22
C TYR A 46 -13.36 -12.04 -2.42
N ASN A 47 -13.37 -12.18 -1.09
CA ASN A 47 -13.37 -11.01 -0.22
C ASN A 47 -12.02 -10.29 -0.38
N THR A 48 -12.02 -9.03 -0.77
CA THR A 48 -10.81 -8.22 -0.92
C THR A 48 -10.96 -6.88 -0.21
N LEU A 49 -9.92 -6.49 0.53
CA LEU A 49 -9.83 -5.22 1.22
C LEU A 49 -8.57 -4.49 0.76
N VAL A 50 -8.74 -3.26 0.30
CA VAL A 50 -7.65 -2.32 0.00
C VAL A 50 -7.87 -1.03 0.77
N TYR A 51 -6.81 -0.42 1.26
CA TYR A 51 -6.92 0.84 2.00
C TYR A 51 -5.72 1.74 1.74
N ASP A 52 -5.91 3.03 1.97
CA ASP A 52 -4.86 4.02 1.87
C ASP A 52 -4.11 4.10 3.21
N LEU A 53 -2.79 3.98 3.17
CA LEU A 53 -1.92 4.18 4.34
C LEU A 53 -2.05 5.61 4.88
N LEU A 54 -1.73 5.82 6.16
CA LEU A 54 -1.66 7.15 6.77
C LEU A 54 -0.81 8.09 5.90
N GLY A 55 -1.38 9.25 5.56
CA GLY A 55 -0.73 10.25 4.69
C GLY A 55 -0.68 9.90 3.21
N HIS A 56 -1.41 8.87 2.75
CA HIS A 56 -1.47 8.45 1.35
C HIS A 56 -2.92 8.46 0.85
N GLY A 57 -3.07 8.65 -0.47
CA GLY A 57 -4.37 8.64 -1.11
C GLY A 57 -5.37 9.59 -0.44
N LYS A 58 -6.49 9.07 0.03
CA LYS A 58 -7.54 9.81 0.73
C LYS A 58 -7.47 9.69 2.26
N THR A 59 -6.48 8.99 2.82
CA THR A 59 -6.29 8.88 4.27
C THR A 59 -5.41 10.03 4.77
N PRO A 60 -5.91 10.90 5.66
CA PRO A 60 -5.14 12.04 6.16
C PRO A 60 -3.98 11.59 7.06
N LEU A 61 -2.94 12.40 7.12
CA LEU A 61 -1.88 12.29 8.12
C LEU A 61 -2.20 13.22 9.29
N LYS A 62 -2.63 12.65 10.42
CA LYS A 62 -2.99 13.42 11.63
C LYS A 62 -1.81 13.64 12.59
N LYS A 63 -0.65 13.03 12.30
CA LYS A 63 0.59 13.13 13.10
C LYS A 63 1.72 13.71 12.28
N THR A 64 2.63 14.43 12.90
CA THR A 64 3.84 14.96 12.25
C THR A 64 4.88 13.89 11.93
N LYS A 65 4.88 12.79 12.70
CA LYS A 65 5.76 11.63 12.48
C LYS A 65 4.95 10.36 12.63
N VAL A 66 5.19 9.39 11.75
CA VAL A 66 4.60 8.05 11.78
C VAL A 66 5.71 7.00 11.81
N ASN A 67 5.45 5.90 12.50
CA ASN A 67 6.32 4.73 12.58
C ASN A 67 5.58 3.46 12.12
N PHE A 68 6.23 2.30 12.12
CA PHE A 68 5.60 1.05 11.71
C PHE A 68 4.44 0.64 12.62
N GLU A 69 4.53 0.94 13.91
CA GLU A 69 3.46 0.66 14.88
C GLU A 69 2.17 1.44 14.55
N ASP A 70 2.27 2.70 14.09
CA ASP A 70 1.11 3.50 13.68
C ASP A 70 0.38 2.87 12.49
N PHE A 71 1.12 2.37 11.48
CA PHE A 71 0.54 1.65 10.35
C PHE A 71 -0.04 0.29 10.76
N THR A 72 0.62 -0.43 11.65
CA THR A 72 0.09 -1.69 12.20
C THR A 72 -1.21 -1.45 12.97
N LYS A 73 -1.26 -0.42 13.82
CA LYS A 73 -2.47 -0.01 14.54
C LYS A 73 -3.59 0.41 13.58
N GLN A 74 -3.27 1.07 12.45
CA GLN A 74 -4.24 1.40 11.41
C GLN A 74 -4.90 0.13 10.88
N LEU A 75 -4.12 -0.88 10.49
CA LEU A 75 -4.64 -2.15 9.99
C LEU A 75 -5.45 -2.90 11.04
N VAL A 76 -4.94 -3.01 12.28
CA VAL A 76 -5.65 -3.69 13.38
C VAL A 76 -7.03 -3.06 13.62
N ARG A 77 -7.13 -1.73 13.64
CA ARG A 77 -8.41 -1.03 13.81
C ARG A 77 -9.36 -1.30 12.65
N LEU A 78 -8.86 -1.22 11.43
CA LEU A 78 -9.66 -1.43 10.22
C LEU A 78 -10.24 -2.85 10.17
N ILE A 79 -9.45 -3.88 10.39
CA ILE A 79 -9.94 -5.27 10.38
C ILE A 79 -10.90 -5.55 11.54
N LYS A 80 -10.67 -4.92 12.71
CA LYS A 80 -11.57 -5.02 13.86
C LYS A 80 -12.93 -4.36 13.57
N GLU A 81 -12.95 -3.15 13.02
CA GLU A 81 -14.19 -2.43 12.65
C GLU A 81 -14.99 -3.19 11.58
N LEU A 82 -14.29 -3.88 10.67
CA LEU A 82 -14.91 -4.71 9.65
C LEU A 82 -15.24 -6.15 10.10
N ASN A 83 -15.02 -6.47 11.40
CA ASN A 83 -15.28 -7.76 12.01
C ASN A 83 -14.55 -8.94 11.35
N PHE A 84 -13.29 -8.73 10.91
CA PHE A 84 -12.45 -9.79 10.39
C PHE A 84 -11.57 -10.39 11.50
N ASN A 85 -11.73 -11.68 11.77
CA ASN A 85 -10.92 -12.41 12.76
C ASN A 85 -9.54 -12.78 12.21
N LYS A 86 -9.49 -13.25 10.95
CA LYS A 86 -8.25 -13.59 10.23
C LYS A 86 -8.27 -13.02 8.83
N ILE A 87 -7.07 -12.76 8.30
CA ILE A 87 -6.87 -12.19 6.96
C ILE A 87 -5.75 -12.92 6.20
N HIS A 88 -5.82 -12.90 4.88
CA HIS A 88 -4.68 -13.15 4.01
C HIS A 88 -4.03 -11.80 3.72
N LEU A 89 -2.77 -11.59 4.10
CA LEU A 89 -2.12 -10.28 4.03
C LEU A 89 -1.09 -10.22 2.91
N VAL A 90 -1.24 -9.25 2.01
CA VAL A 90 -0.33 -8.99 0.89
C VAL A 90 0.25 -7.59 1.04
N GLY A 91 1.57 -7.49 1.18
CA GLY A 91 2.26 -6.21 1.29
C GLY A 91 3.22 -5.98 0.13
N PHE A 92 3.19 -4.79 -0.46
CA PHE A 92 4.09 -4.36 -1.53
C PHE A 92 5.04 -3.25 -1.04
N SER A 93 6.36 -3.42 -1.22
CA SER A 93 7.38 -2.41 -0.89
C SER A 93 7.29 -1.93 0.56
N LEU A 94 6.90 -0.65 0.83
CA LEU A 94 6.61 -0.17 2.19
C LEU A 94 5.52 -1.01 2.86
N GLY A 95 4.46 -1.35 2.12
CA GLY A 95 3.40 -2.23 2.61
C GLY A 95 3.91 -3.61 3.02
N ALA A 96 4.95 -4.11 2.37
CA ALA A 96 5.60 -5.38 2.74
C ALA A 96 6.35 -5.28 4.09
N LEU A 97 6.98 -4.14 4.38
CA LEU A 97 7.61 -3.88 5.68
C LEU A 97 6.55 -3.76 6.78
N ILE A 98 5.45 -3.08 6.50
CA ILE A 98 4.30 -2.97 7.41
C ILE A 98 3.68 -4.35 7.66
N ALA A 99 3.49 -5.16 6.62
CA ALA A 99 2.96 -6.51 6.73
C ALA A 99 3.85 -7.44 7.58
N ARG A 100 5.17 -7.31 7.48
CA ARG A 100 6.14 -8.02 8.33
C ARG A 100 6.02 -7.59 9.78
N HIS A 101 5.95 -6.27 10.04
CA HIS A 101 5.77 -5.74 11.39
C HIS A 101 4.42 -6.17 11.98
N PHE A 102 3.34 -6.14 11.19
CA PHE A 102 2.04 -6.67 11.60
C PHE A 102 2.13 -8.15 11.99
N ALA A 103 2.79 -8.97 11.16
CA ALA A 103 2.95 -10.40 11.39
C ALA A 103 3.74 -10.73 12.67
N SER A 104 4.73 -9.91 13.04
CA SER A 104 5.51 -10.11 14.27
C SER A 104 4.69 -9.90 15.55
N GLU A 105 3.62 -9.10 15.49
CA GLU A 105 2.82 -8.73 16.66
C GLU A 105 1.41 -9.34 16.65
N ASN A 106 0.91 -9.76 15.49
CA ASN A 106 -0.48 -10.20 15.28
C ASN A 106 -0.55 -11.46 14.41
N SER A 107 0.34 -12.43 14.63
CA SER A 107 0.38 -13.68 13.85
C SER A 107 -0.91 -14.49 13.96
N ASP A 108 -1.60 -14.41 15.08
CA ASP A 108 -2.90 -15.04 15.33
C ASP A 108 -4.00 -14.57 14.36
N LYS A 109 -3.86 -13.35 13.81
CA LYS A 109 -4.80 -12.75 12.85
C LYS A 109 -4.47 -13.08 11.39
N LEU A 110 -3.42 -13.86 11.13
CA LEU A 110 -3.01 -14.21 9.77
C LEU A 110 -3.45 -15.62 9.38
N SER A 111 -4.09 -15.73 8.21
CA SER A 111 -4.26 -16.99 7.49
C SER A 111 -3.08 -17.24 6.55
N SER A 112 -2.51 -16.18 5.95
CA SER A 112 -1.27 -16.23 5.15
C SER A 112 -0.65 -14.85 5.03
N LEU A 113 0.64 -14.82 4.67
CA LEU A 113 1.43 -13.61 4.47
C LEU A 113 2.18 -13.68 3.14
N ILE A 114 2.00 -12.67 2.28
CA ILE A 114 2.74 -12.49 1.04
C ILE A 114 3.53 -11.19 1.10
N ILE A 115 4.85 -11.30 0.96
CA ILE A 115 5.80 -10.19 0.97
C ILE A 115 6.31 -9.99 -0.46
N HIS A 116 5.90 -8.87 -1.08
CA HIS A 116 6.25 -8.55 -2.46
C HIS A 116 7.19 -7.34 -2.53
N SER A 117 8.32 -7.49 -3.27
CA SER A 117 9.32 -6.43 -3.49
C SER A 117 9.80 -5.76 -2.20
N SER A 118 10.07 -6.55 -1.17
CA SER A 118 10.60 -6.09 0.12
C SER A 118 12.12 -6.15 0.16
N ILE A 119 12.70 -5.35 1.03
CA ILE A 119 14.12 -5.44 1.38
C ILE A 119 14.28 -6.10 2.75
N TYR A 120 15.36 -6.83 2.91
CA TYR A 120 15.79 -7.35 4.21
C TYR A 120 16.67 -6.33 4.93
N LYS A 121 17.73 -5.86 4.27
CA LYS A 121 18.72 -4.92 4.81
C LYS A 121 19.21 -4.00 3.69
N ARG A 122 19.49 -2.73 4.01
CA ARG A 122 20.14 -1.79 3.07
C ARG A 122 21.61 -1.65 3.43
N THR A 123 22.46 -1.59 2.40
CA THR A 123 23.84 -1.08 2.54
C THR A 123 23.82 0.43 2.81
N GLU A 124 24.93 1.00 3.24
CA GLU A 124 25.03 2.45 3.48
C GLU A 124 24.78 3.25 2.18
N ASP A 125 25.27 2.76 1.04
CA ASP A 125 25.00 3.40 -0.25
C ASP A 125 23.51 3.38 -0.61
N GLN A 126 22.81 2.28 -0.38
CA GLN A 126 21.37 2.21 -0.59
C GLN A 126 20.61 3.15 0.34
N LYS A 127 21.04 3.32 1.59
CA LYS A 127 20.46 4.29 2.52
C LYS A 127 20.65 5.72 2.01
N ARG A 128 21.87 6.05 1.53
CA ARG A 128 22.19 7.35 0.93
C ARG A 128 21.29 7.65 -0.28
N VAL A 129 21.13 6.69 -1.19
CA VAL A 129 20.24 6.82 -2.35
C VAL A 129 18.79 7.08 -1.93
N VAL A 130 18.29 6.37 -0.92
CA VAL A 130 16.91 6.58 -0.41
C VAL A 130 16.75 7.96 0.20
N LYS A 131 17.73 8.42 0.99
CA LYS A 131 17.74 9.76 1.58
C LYS A 131 17.70 10.84 0.50
N ASN A 132 18.54 10.73 -0.53
CA ASN A 132 18.56 11.68 -1.64
C ASN A 132 17.21 11.74 -2.38
N ARG A 133 16.57 10.60 -2.63
CA ARG A 133 15.22 10.57 -3.22
C ARG A 133 14.18 11.27 -2.37
N PHE A 134 14.28 11.15 -1.05
CA PHE A 134 13.39 11.83 -0.12
C PHE A 134 13.58 13.35 -0.17
N GLU A 135 14.82 13.83 -0.23
CA GLU A 135 15.09 15.27 -0.36
C GLU A 135 14.56 15.83 -1.70
N VAL A 136 14.79 15.12 -2.81
CA VAL A 136 14.21 15.50 -4.11
C VAL A 136 12.69 15.55 -4.05
N ALA A 137 12.04 14.57 -3.40
CA ALA A 137 10.58 14.53 -3.29
C ALA A 137 10.00 15.70 -2.48
N LYS A 138 10.75 16.24 -1.52
CA LYS A 138 10.37 17.45 -0.77
C LYS A 138 10.46 18.70 -1.63
N MET A 139 11.49 18.78 -2.49
CA MET A 139 11.79 19.99 -3.28
C MET A 139 10.99 20.04 -4.58
N ASP A 140 10.84 18.93 -5.26
CA ASP A 140 10.17 18.81 -6.56
C ASP A 140 9.36 17.51 -6.67
N LYS A 141 8.08 17.59 -6.30
CA LYS A 141 7.16 16.47 -6.42
C LYS A 141 7.00 15.95 -7.87
N PRO A 142 6.78 16.78 -8.89
CA PRO A 142 6.68 16.32 -10.28
C PRO A 142 7.91 15.56 -10.77
N ALA A 143 9.11 16.08 -10.55
CA ALA A 143 10.36 15.41 -10.93
C ALA A 143 10.55 14.08 -10.19
N SER A 144 10.16 14.02 -8.90
CA SER A 144 10.19 12.79 -8.10
C SER A 144 9.25 11.72 -8.66
N LYS A 145 8.03 12.09 -9.08
CA LYS A 145 7.06 11.18 -9.72
C LYS A 145 7.60 10.64 -11.06
N GLN A 146 8.12 11.51 -11.92
CA GLN A 146 8.71 11.09 -13.20
C GLN A 146 9.88 10.13 -13.00
N THR A 147 10.78 10.44 -12.05
CA THR A 147 11.92 9.58 -11.71
C THR A 147 11.46 8.22 -11.18
N ALA A 148 10.42 8.17 -10.36
CA ALA A 148 9.83 6.92 -9.89
C ALA A 148 9.29 6.08 -11.05
N LEU A 149 8.51 6.68 -11.95
CA LEU A 149 7.94 5.98 -13.10
C LEU A 149 8.99 5.43 -14.06
N ARG A 150 10.03 6.22 -14.39
CA ARG A 150 11.15 5.74 -15.25
C ARG A 150 11.90 4.55 -14.65
N ARG A 151 11.93 4.44 -13.33
CA ARG A 151 12.53 3.30 -12.64
C ARG A 151 11.64 2.06 -12.62
N TRP A 152 10.31 2.24 -12.61
CA TRP A 152 9.34 1.16 -12.49
C TRP A 152 8.86 0.61 -13.84
N LEU A 153 8.80 1.47 -14.85
CA LEU A 153 8.28 1.16 -16.18
C LEU A 153 9.36 1.38 -17.23
N SER A 154 9.57 0.42 -18.11
CA SER A 154 10.44 0.63 -19.27
C SER A 154 9.83 1.67 -20.24
N GLU A 155 10.68 2.31 -21.05
CA GLU A 155 10.19 3.25 -22.07
C GLU A 155 9.24 2.58 -23.06
N GLU A 156 9.58 1.35 -23.49
CA GLU A 156 8.75 0.57 -24.39
C GLU A 156 7.38 0.31 -23.81
N PHE A 157 7.32 -0.15 -22.54
CA PHE A 157 6.06 -0.37 -21.84
C PHE A 157 5.23 0.91 -21.73
N SER A 158 5.88 2.02 -21.37
CA SER A 158 5.21 3.31 -21.21
C SER A 158 4.64 3.85 -22.52
N LYS A 159 5.35 3.65 -23.65
CA LYS A 159 4.86 4.02 -24.98
C LYS A 159 3.68 3.15 -25.43
N LYS A 160 3.73 1.84 -25.17
CA LYS A 160 2.65 0.89 -25.51
C LYS A 160 1.42 1.04 -24.62
N ASN A 161 1.59 1.53 -23.38
CA ASN A 161 0.54 1.60 -22.36
C ASN A 161 0.40 3.01 -21.73
N PRO A 162 0.11 4.06 -22.54
CA PRO A 162 0.07 5.44 -22.02
C PRO A 162 -1.03 5.65 -20.98
N GLY A 163 -2.11 4.89 -21.03
CA GLY A 163 -3.18 4.91 -20.02
C GLY A 163 -2.71 4.43 -18.65
N ILE A 164 -1.95 3.33 -18.61
CA ILE A 164 -1.36 2.81 -17.37
C ILE A 164 -0.35 3.79 -16.80
N TYR A 165 0.52 4.35 -17.64
CA TYR A 165 1.48 5.37 -17.22
C TYR A 165 0.78 6.57 -16.56
N LYS A 166 -0.23 7.16 -17.23
CA LYS A 166 -1.00 8.29 -16.71
C LYS A 166 -1.70 7.94 -15.38
N LYS A 167 -2.28 6.75 -15.30
CA LYS A 167 -2.93 6.27 -14.07
C LYS A 167 -1.95 6.19 -12.91
N ILE A 168 -0.79 5.54 -13.07
CA ILE A 168 0.21 5.43 -12.00
C ILE A 168 0.76 6.82 -11.64
N TYR A 169 0.99 7.71 -12.61
CA TYR A 169 1.40 9.08 -12.35
C TYR A 169 0.38 9.85 -11.49
N SER A 170 -0.92 9.66 -11.74
CA SER A 170 -1.99 10.31 -10.96
C SER A 170 -2.13 9.77 -9.54
N ILE A 171 -1.77 8.50 -9.31
CA ILE A 171 -1.79 7.86 -7.99
C ILE A 171 -0.63 8.37 -7.10
N LEU A 172 0.56 8.64 -7.71
CA LEU A 172 1.72 9.20 -7.04
C LEU A 172 1.48 10.67 -6.58
#